data_1b1999ce362e4d7d9cda7b66ccfb5d47
#
_entry.id   1b1999ce362e4d7d9cda7b66ccfb5d47
#
_cell.length_a   1.000
_cell.length_b   1.000
_cell.length_c   1.000
_cell.angle_alpha   90.00
_cell.angle_beta   90.00
_cell.angle_gamma   90.00
#
_symmetry.space_group_name_H-M   'P 1'
#
loop_
_entity.id
_entity.type
_entity.pdbx_description
1 polymer ?
#
loop_
_entity_poly.entity_id
_entity_poly.type
_entity_poly.pdbx_seq_one_letter_code
_entity_poly.pdbx_strand_id
1 'polypeptide(L)'
;MTRRILVVDDMPYLRDIQVLLLNDAGYATTAVGSAREALERLSDLAPDLILLDVSMPGMDGCQFLARLRAAPEWQRLPVILTTGRSVEDVARENRCDVLPKPFSEAALLDLVERLIGSASSGGS
;
A
#
# COMPACT_ATOMS: atom_id res chain seq x y z
N MET A 1 -11.85 15.21 -5.16
CA MET A 1 -11.16 14.21 -6.01
C MET A 1 -11.03 12.91 -5.25
N THR A 2 -11.15 11.81 -5.95
CA THR A 2 -11.07 10.48 -5.33
C THR A 2 -9.62 10.11 -5.06
N ARG A 3 -9.36 9.62 -3.85
CA ARG A 3 -8.01 9.13 -3.49
C ARG A 3 -7.75 7.80 -4.17
N ARG A 4 -6.53 7.62 -4.64
CA ARG A 4 -6.10 6.42 -5.37
C ARG A 4 -5.16 5.59 -4.52
N ILE A 5 -5.43 4.28 -4.46
CA ILE A 5 -4.58 3.35 -3.70
C ILE A 5 -4.10 2.25 -4.65
N LEU A 6 -2.80 1.98 -4.59
CA LEU A 6 -2.20 0.86 -5.30
C LEU A 6 -1.97 -0.26 -4.30
N VAL A 7 -2.52 -1.44 -4.60
CA VAL A 7 -2.31 -2.66 -3.80
C VAL A 7 -1.28 -3.52 -4.51
N VAL A 8 -0.22 -3.89 -3.80
CA VAL A 8 0.84 -4.76 -4.33
C VAL A 8 0.91 -6.01 -3.45
N ASP A 9 0.43 -7.12 -3.97
CA ASP A 9 0.38 -8.40 -3.25
C ASP A 9 0.38 -9.52 -4.28
N ASP A 10 1.25 -10.51 -4.11
CA ASP A 10 1.36 -11.63 -5.06
C ASP A 10 0.28 -12.70 -4.87
N MET A 11 -0.46 -12.66 -3.76
CA MET A 11 -1.53 -13.62 -3.49
C MET A 11 -2.85 -13.11 -4.04
N PRO A 12 -3.39 -13.71 -5.13
CA PRO A 12 -4.60 -13.18 -5.77
C PRO A 12 -5.80 -13.04 -4.82
N TYR A 13 -5.97 -14.01 -3.94
CA TYR A 13 -7.09 -14.00 -2.98
C TYR A 13 -7.01 -12.82 -2.03
N LEU A 14 -5.84 -12.59 -1.44
CA LEU A 14 -5.64 -11.47 -0.51
C LEU A 14 -5.72 -10.14 -1.23
N ARG A 15 -5.17 -10.08 -2.45
CA ARG A 15 -5.23 -8.88 -3.28
C ARG A 15 -6.67 -8.47 -3.55
N ASP A 16 -7.51 -9.44 -3.92
CA ASP A 16 -8.92 -9.17 -4.23
C ASP A 16 -9.68 -8.69 -2.99
N ILE A 17 -9.41 -9.27 -1.83
CA ILE A 17 -10.05 -8.83 -0.58
C ILE A 17 -9.68 -7.39 -0.26
N GLN A 18 -8.41 -7.04 -0.38
CA GLN A 18 -7.94 -5.69 -0.09
C GLN A 18 -8.59 -4.67 -1.02
N VAL A 19 -8.68 -5.01 -2.32
CA VAL A 19 -9.34 -4.15 -3.30
C VAL A 19 -10.80 -3.95 -2.93
N LEU A 20 -11.48 -5.02 -2.57
CA LEU A 20 -12.90 -4.96 -2.21
C LEU A 20 -13.13 -4.03 -1.01
N LEU A 21 -12.34 -4.22 0.05
CA LEU A 21 -12.47 -3.40 1.26
C LEU A 21 -12.23 -1.92 0.99
N LEU A 22 -11.21 -1.62 0.21
CA LEU A 22 -10.87 -0.23 -0.10
C LEU A 22 -11.87 0.40 -1.05
N ASN A 23 -12.33 -0.33 -2.06
CA ASN A 23 -13.37 0.17 -2.97
C ASN A 23 -14.68 0.42 -2.24
N ASP A 24 -15.06 -0.47 -1.32
CA ASP A 24 -16.29 -0.28 -0.53
C ASP A 24 -16.20 0.98 0.33
N ALA A 25 -15.02 1.37 0.75
CA ALA A 25 -14.80 2.59 1.52
C ALA A 25 -14.73 3.84 0.63
N GLY A 26 -14.82 3.68 -0.69
CA GLY A 26 -14.85 4.79 -1.63
C GLY A 26 -13.54 5.14 -2.30
N TYR A 27 -12.45 4.43 -2.00
CA TYR A 27 -11.16 4.67 -2.65
C TYR A 27 -11.14 4.06 -4.04
N ALA A 28 -10.39 4.68 -4.97
CA ALA A 28 -10.17 4.12 -6.29
C ALA A 28 -8.93 3.22 -6.19
N THR A 29 -9.10 1.92 -6.33
CA THR A 29 -8.05 0.94 -6.05
C THR A 29 -7.63 0.21 -7.32
N THR A 30 -6.33 0.11 -7.54
CA THR A 30 -5.73 -0.71 -8.57
C THR A 30 -4.81 -1.72 -7.89
N ALA A 31 -4.78 -2.96 -8.37
CA ALA A 31 -3.97 -3.99 -7.78
C ALA A 31 -3.01 -4.58 -8.81
N VAL A 32 -1.79 -4.87 -8.36
CA VAL A 32 -0.78 -5.55 -9.17
C VAL A 32 -0.20 -6.70 -8.37
N GLY A 33 0.37 -7.69 -9.06
CA GLY A 33 0.83 -8.93 -8.45
C GLY A 33 2.32 -8.97 -8.13
N SER A 34 3.08 -7.92 -8.44
CA SER A 34 4.52 -7.91 -8.18
C SER A 34 5.03 -6.50 -8.02
N ALA A 35 6.18 -6.38 -7.36
CA ALA A 35 6.85 -5.09 -7.21
C ALA A 35 7.32 -4.55 -8.57
N ARG A 36 7.76 -5.44 -9.46
CA ARG A 36 8.19 -5.03 -10.80
C ARG A 36 7.05 -4.38 -11.57
N GLU A 37 5.88 -5.00 -11.57
CA GLU A 37 4.70 -4.45 -12.24
C GLU A 37 4.33 -3.10 -11.64
N ALA A 38 4.40 -2.99 -10.31
CA ALA A 38 4.10 -1.73 -9.63
C ALA A 38 5.04 -0.62 -10.09
N LEU A 39 6.34 -0.89 -10.16
CA LEU A 39 7.32 0.10 -10.62
C LEU A 39 7.07 0.54 -12.06
N GLU A 40 6.73 -0.41 -12.94
CA GLU A 40 6.47 -0.12 -14.34
C GLU A 40 5.24 0.77 -14.55
N ARG A 41 4.25 0.66 -13.67
CA ARG A 41 2.97 1.35 -13.81
C ARG A 41 2.81 2.54 -12.87
N LEU A 42 3.81 2.81 -12.03
CA LEU A 42 3.67 3.79 -10.95
C LEU A 42 3.33 5.19 -11.44
N SER A 43 4.02 5.66 -12.47
CA SER A 43 3.78 7.00 -13.02
C SER A 43 2.39 7.13 -13.60
N ASP A 44 1.92 6.11 -14.32
CA ASP A 44 0.58 6.12 -14.93
C ASP A 44 -0.51 6.02 -13.87
N LEU A 45 -0.30 5.21 -12.84
CA LEU A 45 -1.29 5.00 -11.79
C LEU A 45 -1.37 6.18 -10.83
N ALA A 46 -0.26 6.86 -10.60
CA ALA A 46 -0.17 8.03 -9.73
C ALA A 46 -0.94 7.84 -8.42
N PRO A 47 -0.59 6.83 -7.61
CA PRO A 47 -1.34 6.56 -6.38
C PRO A 47 -1.07 7.59 -5.30
N ASP A 48 -2.03 7.77 -4.43
CA ASP A 48 -1.88 8.60 -3.23
C ASP A 48 -1.31 7.80 -2.05
N LEU A 49 -1.39 6.46 -2.13
CA LEU A 49 -0.88 5.55 -1.12
C LEU A 49 -0.65 4.19 -1.76
N ILE A 50 0.36 3.47 -1.27
CA ILE A 50 0.60 2.08 -1.67
C ILE A 50 0.42 1.17 -0.46
N LEU A 51 -0.40 0.13 -0.61
CA LEU A 51 -0.51 -0.96 0.35
C LEU A 51 0.33 -2.10 -0.20
N LEU A 52 1.39 -2.47 0.50
CA LEU A 52 2.50 -3.24 -0.04
C LEU A 52 2.84 -4.43 0.85
N ASP A 53 2.74 -5.63 0.29
CA ASP A 53 3.13 -6.84 1.01
C ASP A 53 4.66 -6.93 1.12
N VAL A 54 5.16 -7.26 2.31
CA VAL A 54 6.58 -7.44 2.53
C VAL A 54 7.09 -8.70 1.82
N SER A 55 6.35 -9.81 1.93
CA SER A 55 6.79 -11.11 1.45
C SER A 55 6.28 -11.40 0.05
N MET A 56 7.12 -11.15 -0.95
CA MET A 56 6.81 -11.45 -2.36
C MET A 56 8.03 -12.07 -3.02
N PRO A 57 7.84 -12.98 -4.01
CA PRO A 57 8.97 -13.52 -4.75
C PRO A 57 9.63 -12.45 -5.62
N GLY A 58 10.92 -12.60 -5.86
CA GLY A 58 11.68 -11.60 -6.60
C GLY A 58 11.99 -10.40 -5.71
N MET A 59 11.56 -9.23 -6.13
CA MET A 59 11.71 -8.02 -5.31
C MET A 59 10.64 -8.02 -4.23
N ASP A 60 11.04 -8.05 -2.96
CA ASP A 60 10.09 -7.99 -1.85
C ASP A 60 9.67 -6.54 -1.55
N GLY A 61 8.72 -6.39 -0.61
CA GLY A 61 8.19 -5.07 -0.28
C GLY A 61 9.23 -4.11 0.28
N CYS A 62 10.17 -4.61 1.07
CA CYS A 62 11.21 -3.75 1.64
C CYS A 62 12.16 -3.22 0.56
N GLN A 63 12.51 -4.07 -0.40
CA GLN A 63 13.35 -3.67 -1.53
C GLN A 63 12.62 -2.66 -2.42
N PHE A 64 11.33 -2.86 -2.66
CA PHE A 64 10.52 -1.93 -3.42
C PHE A 64 10.46 -0.57 -2.73
N LEU A 65 10.21 -0.57 -1.42
CA LEU A 65 10.16 0.67 -0.64
C LEU A 65 11.49 1.43 -0.74
N ALA A 66 12.62 0.74 -0.65
CA ALA A 66 13.93 1.36 -0.77
C ALA A 66 14.08 2.05 -2.13
N ARG A 67 13.60 1.44 -3.19
CA ARG A 67 13.64 2.04 -4.53
C ARG A 67 12.75 3.28 -4.61
N LEU A 68 11.57 3.25 -4.01
CA LEU A 68 10.69 4.42 -3.96
C LEU A 68 11.37 5.59 -3.28
N ARG A 69 12.00 5.33 -2.14
CA ARG A 69 12.62 6.39 -1.35
C ARG A 69 13.87 6.95 -2.01
N ALA A 70 14.46 6.22 -2.94
CA ALA A 70 15.60 6.72 -3.72
C ALA A 70 15.16 7.62 -4.89
N ALA A 71 13.90 7.56 -5.30
CA ALA A 71 13.38 8.37 -6.40
C ALA A 71 12.77 9.66 -5.85
N PRO A 72 13.24 10.85 -6.28
CA PRO A 72 12.75 12.11 -5.71
C PRO A 72 11.23 12.29 -5.78
N GLU A 73 10.60 11.82 -6.86
CA GLU A 73 9.15 11.98 -7.04
C GLU A 73 8.32 11.11 -6.11
N TRP A 74 8.92 10.08 -5.49
CA TRP A 74 8.19 9.14 -4.64
C TRP A 74 8.65 9.12 -3.20
N GLN A 75 9.55 10.05 -2.81
CA GLN A 75 10.12 10.05 -1.47
C GLN A 75 9.10 10.24 -0.37
N ARG A 76 8.00 10.91 -0.66
CA ARG A 76 6.96 11.22 0.34
C ARG A 76 5.66 10.44 0.13
N LEU A 77 5.63 9.56 -0.84
CA LEU A 77 4.44 8.74 -1.09
C LEU A 77 4.16 7.85 0.12
N PRO A 78 2.97 7.96 0.73
CA PRO A 78 2.64 7.10 1.86
C PRO A 78 2.62 5.63 1.47
N VAL A 79 3.25 4.80 2.28
CA VAL A 79 3.29 3.36 2.08
C VAL A 79 2.93 2.66 3.38
N ILE A 80 2.05 1.68 3.30
CA ILE A 80 1.73 0.77 4.40
C ILE A 80 2.28 -0.60 4.01
N LEU A 81 3.21 -1.12 4.82
CA LEU A 81 3.70 -2.48 4.64
C LEU A 81 2.78 -3.45 5.38
N THR A 82 2.42 -4.56 4.74
CA THR A 82 1.68 -5.63 5.40
C THR A 82 2.61 -6.81 5.59
N THR A 83 2.58 -7.43 6.78
CA THR A 83 3.54 -8.47 7.12
C THR A 83 2.98 -9.48 8.11
N GLY A 84 3.39 -10.75 7.95
CA GLY A 84 3.18 -11.78 8.97
C GLY A 84 4.32 -11.85 9.98
N ARG A 85 5.36 -11.03 9.79
CA ARG A 85 6.52 -10.94 10.67
C ARG A 85 6.27 -9.93 11.78
N SER A 86 7.24 -9.76 12.68
CA SER A 86 7.16 -8.76 13.74
C SER A 86 6.97 -7.35 13.17
N VAL A 87 5.88 -6.69 13.57
CA VAL A 87 5.59 -5.32 13.15
C VAL A 87 6.70 -4.37 13.60
N GLU A 88 7.20 -4.55 14.82
CA GLU A 88 8.24 -3.69 15.38
C GLU A 88 9.53 -3.76 14.57
N ASP A 89 9.93 -4.98 14.18
CA ASP A 89 11.15 -5.16 13.40
C ASP A 89 11.01 -4.56 12.00
N VAL A 90 9.91 -4.82 11.32
CA VAL A 90 9.67 -4.31 9.97
C VAL A 90 9.57 -2.79 9.98
N ALA A 91 8.86 -2.22 10.94
CA ALA A 91 8.71 -0.77 11.05
C ALA A 91 10.05 -0.09 11.32
N ARG A 92 10.87 -0.66 12.21
CA ARG A 92 12.17 -0.11 12.56
C ARG A 92 13.13 -0.13 11.37
N GLU A 93 13.14 -1.25 10.64
CA GLU A 93 14.02 -1.42 9.48
C GLU A 93 13.66 -0.49 8.33
N ASN A 94 12.39 -0.17 8.15
CA ASN A 94 11.90 0.50 6.95
C ASN A 94 11.38 1.91 7.20
N ARG A 95 11.20 2.31 8.46
CA ARG A 95 10.70 3.64 8.84
C ARG A 95 9.40 3.99 8.13
N CYS A 96 8.43 3.09 8.17
CA CYS A 96 7.13 3.33 7.58
C CYS A 96 6.04 2.64 8.39
N ASP A 97 4.79 2.91 8.04
CA ASP A 97 3.65 2.31 8.71
C ASP A 97 3.53 0.84 8.31
N VAL A 98 3.16 0.00 9.27
CA VAL A 98 3.08 -1.44 9.08
C VAL A 98 1.78 -1.98 9.68
N LEU A 99 1.12 -2.88 8.94
CA LEU A 99 -0.05 -3.62 9.43
C LEU A 99 0.31 -5.10 9.52
N PRO A 100 0.03 -5.74 10.67
CA PRO A 100 0.24 -7.19 10.78
C PRO A 100 -0.82 -7.96 10.01
N LYS A 101 -0.44 -9.10 9.43
CA LYS A 101 -1.38 -10.02 8.80
C LYS A 101 -1.73 -11.12 9.79
N PRO A 102 -3.02 -11.50 9.90
CA PRO A 102 -4.17 -10.86 9.28
C PRO A 102 -4.52 -9.54 9.97
N PHE A 103 -5.08 -8.62 9.21
CA PHE A 103 -5.56 -7.35 9.78
C PHE A 103 -7.06 -7.23 9.60
N SER A 104 -7.70 -6.43 10.46
CA SER A 104 -9.13 -6.16 10.35
C SER A 104 -9.38 -5.06 9.32
N GLU A 105 -10.60 -5.02 8.79
CA GLU A 105 -11.04 -3.93 7.93
C GLU A 105 -10.87 -2.59 8.64
N ALA A 106 -11.28 -2.51 9.90
CA ALA A 106 -11.18 -1.27 10.67
C ALA A 106 -9.74 -0.80 10.80
N ALA A 107 -8.79 -1.71 11.09
CA ALA A 107 -7.39 -1.33 11.22
C ALA A 107 -6.83 -0.79 9.91
N LEU A 108 -7.17 -1.44 8.79
CA LEU A 108 -6.74 -0.97 7.47
C LEU A 108 -7.30 0.41 7.16
N LEU A 109 -8.62 0.58 7.28
CA LEU A 109 -9.26 1.85 6.92
C LEU A 109 -8.86 2.99 7.83
N ASP A 110 -8.69 2.73 9.13
CA ASP A 110 -8.23 3.76 10.07
C ASP A 110 -6.83 4.27 9.69
N LEU A 111 -5.93 3.36 9.34
CA LEU A 111 -4.57 3.74 9.00
C LEU A 111 -4.53 4.49 7.67
N VAL A 112 -5.27 4.01 6.66
CA VAL A 112 -5.36 4.69 5.37
C VAL A 112 -5.91 6.10 5.56
N GLU A 113 -7.01 6.24 6.29
CA GLU A 113 -7.62 7.55 6.51
C GLU A 113 -6.68 8.50 7.26
N ARG A 114 -5.92 7.98 8.22
CA ARG A 114 -4.94 8.79 8.95
C ARG A 114 -3.85 9.33 8.03
N LEU A 115 -3.42 8.53 7.05
CA LEU A 115 -2.32 8.90 6.16
C LEU A 115 -2.74 9.81 5.01
N ILE A 116 -3.91 9.56 4.41
CA ILE A 116 -4.33 10.31 3.21
C ILE A 116 -5.74 10.90 3.30
N GLY A 117 -6.39 10.76 4.44
CA GLY A 117 -7.73 11.28 4.63
C GLY A 117 -8.80 10.37 4.06
N SER A 118 -10.04 10.84 4.06
CA SER A 118 -11.16 10.06 3.54
C SER A 118 -11.03 9.85 2.03
N ALA A 119 -11.80 8.89 1.51
CA ALA A 119 -11.71 8.49 0.11
C ALA A 119 -11.91 9.63 -0.87
N SER A 120 -12.74 10.62 -0.52
CA SER A 120 -13.00 11.78 -1.36
C SER A 120 -12.51 13.04 -0.69
N SER A 121 -11.50 13.69 -1.28
CA SER A 121 -10.92 14.91 -0.72
C SER A 121 -11.73 16.16 -1.05
N GLY A 122 -12.63 16.09 -2.01
CA GLY A 122 -13.40 17.24 -2.42
C GLY A 122 -14.72 17.38 -1.69
N GLY A 123 -15.06 16.41 -0.85
CA GLY A 123 -16.33 16.38 -0.17
C GLY A 123 -16.42 17.21 1.11
N SER A 124 -15.32 17.73 1.51
CA SER A 124 -15.28 18.54 2.73
C SER A 124 -15.83 19.92 2.51
#